data_31c8ce8d0ffc6e6953cec13460d9b542
#
_entry.id   31c8ce8d0ffc6e6953cec13460d9b542
#
_cell.length_a   1.000
_cell.length_b   1.000
_cell.length_c   1.000
_cell.angle_alpha   90.00
_cell.angle_beta   90.00
_cell.angle_gamma   90.00
#
_symmetry.space_group_name_H-M   'P 1'
#
loop_
_entity.id
_entity.type
_entity.pdbx_description
1 polymer ?
#
loop_
_entity_poly.entity_id
_entity_poly.type
_entity_poly.pdbx_seq_one_letter_code
_entity_poly.pdbx_strand_id
1 'polypeptide(L)'
;MKVVVAGANGLTGRIVLRMLAEAGHQPVAMIRDFAQREELEPLGAECRIGDLEKPVGYAVRGCRAAIFAAGSGSKTGPEKTIDVDQKGAMAFIDTCVRMNARRFVMLGSIAVDKPERGPESLHHYFRAKAVADRHLQASGLNYTIVRPGFLTNEPGTGAITTGDDLGPIAKETHSVTREDVARVLVDCLNLDNTIEKTFEMIRGETPIADALKAL
;
A
#
# COMPACT_ATOMS: atom_id res chain seq x y z
N MET A 1 0.59 -5.28 16.99
CA MET A 1 1.32 -3.98 17.01
C MET A 1 0.39 -2.86 16.57
N LYS A 2 0.71 -1.57 16.86
CA LYS A 2 -0.04 -0.42 16.35
C LYS A 2 0.45 -0.07 14.95
N VAL A 3 -0.48 -0.05 13.97
CA VAL A 3 -0.18 0.11 12.53
C VAL A 3 -0.97 1.28 11.97
N VAL A 4 -0.29 2.32 11.46
CA VAL A 4 -0.97 3.42 10.76
C VAL A 4 -1.21 3.05 9.30
N VAL A 5 -2.41 3.35 8.80
CA VAL A 5 -2.79 3.13 7.41
C VAL A 5 -3.08 4.47 6.74
N ALA A 6 -2.21 4.88 5.82
CA ALA A 6 -2.48 5.99 4.92
C ALA A 6 -3.36 5.49 3.77
N GLY A 7 -4.41 6.25 3.42
CA GLY A 7 -5.42 5.79 2.46
C GLY A 7 -6.48 4.86 3.07
N ALA A 8 -6.65 4.91 4.38
CA ALA A 8 -7.56 4.06 5.17
C ALA A 8 -9.01 4.05 4.66
N ASN A 9 -9.52 5.18 4.14
CA ASN A 9 -10.87 5.29 3.61
C ASN A 9 -11.03 4.79 2.16
N GLY A 10 -9.93 4.41 1.49
CA GLY A 10 -9.97 3.81 0.15
C GLY A 10 -10.48 2.36 0.17
N LEU A 11 -10.88 1.84 -1.00
CA LEU A 11 -11.42 0.48 -1.12
C LEU A 11 -10.47 -0.59 -0.55
N THR A 12 -9.18 -0.53 -0.87
CA THR A 12 -8.17 -1.44 -0.31
C THR A 12 -7.89 -1.14 1.17
N GLY A 13 -7.80 0.15 1.55
CA GLY A 13 -7.50 0.58 2.91
C GLY A 13 -8.53 0.08 3.94
N ARG A 14 -9.81 0.10 3.62
CA ARG A 14 -10.88 -0.43 4.47
C ARG A 14 -10.73 -1.94 4.71
N ILE A 15 -10.36 -2.70 3.69
CA ILE A 15 -10.10 -4.14 3.81
C ILE A 15 -8.88 -4.37 4.71
N VAL A 16 -7.80 -3.59 4.50
CA VAL A 16 -6.59 -3.63 5.33
C VAL A 16 -6.92 -3.37 6.80
N LEU A 17 -7.73 -2.35 7.13
CA LEU A 17 -8.11 -2.06 8.52
C LEU A 17 -8.78 -3.25 9.19
N ARG A 18 -9.78 -3.84 8.53
CA ARG A 18 -10.49 -5.01 9.03
C ARG A 18 -9.54 -6.19 9.25
N MET A 19 -8.71 -6.52 8.26
CA MET A 19 -7.76 -7.64 8.35
C MET A 19 -6.69 -7.42 9.42
N LEU A 20 -6.24 -6.17 9.65
CA LEU A 20 -5.34 -5.84 10.74
C LEU A 20 -5.97 -6.12 12.11
N ALA A 21 -7.23 -5.72 12.31
CA ALA A 21 -7.96 -5.98 13.55
C ALA A 21 -8.17 -7.48 13.77
N GLU A 22 -8.59 -8.22 12.75
CA GLU A 22 -8.74 -9.68 12.77
C GLU A 22 -7.43 -10.41 13.10
N ALA A 23 -6.29 -9.87 12.63
CA ALA A 23 -4.95 -10.40 12.92
C ALA A 23 -4.40 -9.97 14.31
N GLY A 24 -5.20 -9.30 15.15
CA GLY A 24 -4.80 -8.86 16.49
C GLY A 24 -3.85 -7.65 16.50
N HIS A 25 -3.76 -6.91 15.41
CA HIS A 25 -3.10 -5.61 15.37
C HIS A 25 -4.03 -4.49 15.86
N GLN A 26 -3.47 -3.31 16.11
CA GLN A 26 -4.21 -2.10 16.47
C GLN A 26 -4.16 -1.13 15.28
N PRO A 27 -5.13 -1.18 14.36
CA PRO A 27 -5.10 -0.31 13.19
C PRO A 27 -5.38 1.15 13.59
N VAL A 28 -4.61 2.05 12.98
CA VAL A 28 -4.81 3.51 13.06
C VAL A 28 -5.16 3.99 11.65
N ALA A 29 -6.42 4.38 11.46
CA ALA A 29 -6.89 4.95 10.21
C ALA A 29 -6.48 6.42 10.11
N MET A 30 -5.59 6.75 9.17
CA MET A 30 -5.33 8.15 8.84
C MET A 30 -6.44 8.67 7.93
N ILE A 31 -7.21 9.64 8.41
CA ILE A 31 -8.40 10.22 7.78
C ILE A 31 -8.25 11.71 7.55
N ARG A 32 -8.83 12.24 6.48
CA ARG A 32 -8.80 13.66 6.16
C ARG A 32 -9.98 14.43 6.78
N ASP A 33 -11.07 13.73 7.06
CA ASP A 33 -12.31 14.29 7.58
C ASP A 33 -12.84 13.41 8.73
N PHE A 34 -13.28 14.04 9.82
CA PHE A 34 -13.89 13.35 10.96
C PHE A 34 -15.15 12.55 10.58
N ALA A 35 -15.91 12.96 9.57
CA ALA A 35 -17.06 12.21 9.07
C ALA A 35 -16.70 10.78 8.63
N GLN A 36 -15.46 10.53 8.25
CA GLN A 36 -14.98 9.19 7.85
C GLN A 36 -14.91 8.20 9.03
N ARG A 37 -14.95 8.67 10.29
CA ARG A 37 -14.89 7.83 11.49
C ARG A 37 -16.04 6.83 11.56
N GLU A 38 -17.24 7.28 11.25
CA GLU A 38 -18.47 6.49 11.36
C GLU A 38 -18.37 5.17 10.58
N GLU A 39 -17.65 5.18 9.45
CA GLU A 39 -17.48 4.00 8.62
C GLU A 39 -16.21 3.19 8.95
N LEU A 40 -15.21 3.78 9.60
CA LEU A 40 -13.92 3.12 9.81
C LEU A 40 -13.71 2.60 11.24
N GLU A 41 -14.31 3.24 12.26
CA GLU A 41 -14.24 2.73 13.65
C GLU A 41 -14.89 1.33 13.81
N PRO A 42 -16.02 1.02 13.13
CA PRO A 42 -16.57 -0.34 13.15
C PRO A 42 -15.65 -1.42 12.58
N LEU A 43 -14.64 -1.04 11.79
CA LEU A 43 -13.59 -1.95 11.29
C LEU A 43 -12.49 -2.22 12.34
N GLY A 44 -12.63 -1.72 13.57
CA GLY A 44 -11.67 -1.88 14.65
C GLY A 44 -10.54 -0.84 14.67
N ALA A 45 -10.66 0.26 13.91
CA ALA A 45 -9.60 1.25 13.76
C ALA A 45 -9.75 2.45 14.71
N GLU A 46 -8.64 2.90 15.29
CA GLU A 46 -8.51 4.24 15.88
C GLU A 46 -8.37 5.26 14.75
N CYS A 47 -9.28 6.24 14.65
CA CYS A 47 -9.20 7.26 13.62
C CYS A 47 -8.39 8.48 14.07
N ARG A 48 -7.42 8.90 13.24
CA ARG A 48 -6.61 10.10 13.46
C ARG A 48 -6.59 10.98 12.24
N ILE A 49 -6.73 12.30 12.46
CA ILE A 49 -6.65 13.27 11.36
C ILE A 49 -5.24 13.34 10.81
N GLY A 50 -5.14 13.25 9.48
CA GLY A 50 -3.91 13.41 8.72
C GLY A 50 -4.19 13.54 7.23
N ASP A 51 -3.54 14.50 6.60
CA ASP A 51 -3.63 14.78 5.16
C ASP A 51 -2.22 14.69 4.58
N LEU A 52 -2.03 13.86 3.56
CA LEU A 52 -0.72 13.65 2.93
C LEU A 52 -0.12 14.92 2.31
N GLU A 53 -0.93 15.94 2.07
CA GLU A 53 -0.48 17.26 1.60
C GLU A 53 -0.08 18.20 2.77
N LYS A 54 -0.10 17.71 4.01
CA LYS A 54 0.20 18.43 5.25
C LYS A 54 1.05 17.57 6.19
N PRO A 55 1.62 18.15 7.26
CA PRO A 55 2.34 17.37 8.27
C PRO A 55 1.44 16.32 8.95
N VAL A 56 1.84 15.04 8.93
CA VAL A 56 1.03 13.91 9.42
C VAL A 56 1.58 13.27 10.72
N GLY A 57 2.48 13.95 11.43
CA GLY A 57 3.14 13.41 12.62
C GLY A 57 2.18 12.95 13.70
N TYR A 58 1.04 13.63 13.89
CA TYR A 58 0.01 13.20 14.85
C TYR A 58 -0.57 11.82 14.50
N ALA A 59 -0.84 11.57 13.22
CA ALA A 59 -1.41 10.30 12.77
C ALA A 59 -0.45 9.12 12.99
N VAL A 60 0.86 9.34 12.83
CA VAL A 60 1.91 8.31 12.96
C VAL A 60 2.35 8.07 14.42
N ARG A 61 2.06 9.01 15.35
CA ARG A 61 2.56 8.95 16.72
C ARG A 61 2.26 7.61 17.41
N GLY A 62 3.32 6.95 17.91
CA GLY A 62 3.25 5.69 18.65
C GLY A 62 2.93 4.46 17.81
N CYS A 63 2.87 4.58 16.48
CA CYS A 63 2.75 3.45 15.58
C CYS A 63 4.14 2.80 15.37
N ARG A 64 4.17 1.48 15.38
CA ARG A 64 5.42 0.70 15.14
C ARG A 64 5.57 0.29 13.69
N ALA A 65 4.47 0.30 12.96
CA ALA A 65 4.44 -0.02 11.52
C ALA A 65 3.50 0.93 10.78
N ALA A 66 3.69 0.99 9.46
CA ALA A 66 2.86 1.76 8.55
C ALA A 66 2.51 0.92 7.32
N ILE A 67 1.27 1.07 6.83
CA ILE A 67 0.85 0.62 5.51
C ILE A 67 0.45 1.86 4.70
N PHE A 68 1.07 2.04 3.54
CA PHE A 68 0.71 3.09 2.61
C PHE A 68 -0.14 2.52 1.49
N ALA A 69 -1.45 2.74 1.55
CA ALA A 69 -2.45 2.33 0.56
C ALA A 69 -3.18 3.52 -0.07
N ALA A 70 -2.58 4.72 0.03
CA ALA A 70 -3.14 5.93 -0.55
C ALA A 70 -2.76 6.09 -2.03
N GLY A 71 -3.60 6.81 -2.74
CA GLY A 71 -3.39 7.28 -4.09
C GLY A 71 -4.34 8.43 -4.37
N SER A 72 -4.01 9.26 -5.36
CA SER A 72 -4.82 10.43 -5.76
C SER A 72 -6.20 10.03 -6.30
N GLY A 73 -6.32 8.81 -6.82
CA GLY A 73 -7.55 8.27 -7.40
C GLY A 73 -7.68 8.57 -8.90
N SER A 74 -8.45 7.72 -9.59
CA SER A 74 -8.60 7.77 -11.07
C SER A 74 -9.37 8.99 -11.61
N LYS A 75 -9.99 9.78 -10.70
CA LYS A 75 -10.79 10.97 -11.08
C LYS A 75 -10.00 12.28 -10.97
N THR A 76 -8.72 12.21 -10.58
CA THR A 76 -7.88 13.40 -10.40
C THR A 76 -6.85 13.53 -11.53
N GLY A 77 -6.33 14.74 -11.72
CA GLY A 77 -5.33 15.00 -12.76
C GLY A 77 -3.90 14.64 -12.32
N PRO A 78 -2.93 14.74 -13.28
CA PRO A 78 -1.52 14.43 -13.04
C PRO A 78 -0.88 15.21 -11.87
N GLU A 79 -1.30 16.47 -11.66
CA GLU A 79 -0.80 17.29 -10.55
C GLU A 79 -1.11 16.65 -9.20
N LYS A 80 -2.34 16.13 -9.03
CA LYS A 80 -2.74 15.46 -7.79
C LYS A 80 -1.97 14.16 -7.57
N THR A 81 -1.62 13.47 -8.64
CA THR A 81 -0.73 12.29 -8.58
C THR A 81 0.64 12.68 -8.02
N ILE A 82 1.21 13.79 -8.47
CA ILE A 82 2.49 14.29 -7.93
C ILE A 82 2.33 14.67 -6.46
N ASP A 83 1.26 15.34 -6.07
CA ASP A 83 1.09 15.83 -4.71
C ASP A 83 0.83 14.69 -3.70
N VAL A 84 0.04 13.67 -4.08
CA VAL A 84 -0.34 12.58 -3.17
C VAL A 84 0.56 11.35 -3.33
N ASP A 85 0.68 10.82 -4.58
CA ASP A 85 1.38 9.55 -4.82
C ASP A 85 2.90 9.68 -4.76
N GLN A 86 3.44 10.88 -5.03
CA GLN A 86 4.87 11.16 -4.93
C GLN A 86 5.21 11.92 -3.65
N LYS A 87 4.92 13.23 -3.59
CA LYS A 87 5.34 14.11 -2.48
C LYS A 87 4.73 13.68 -1.14
N GLY A 88 3.42 13.37 -1.13
CA GLY A 88 2.71 12.90 0.06
C GLY A 88 3.24 11.59 0.58
N ALA A 89 3.54 10.63 -0.33
CA ALA A 89 4.16 9.36 0.03
C ALA A 89 5.55 9.59 0.65
N MET A 90 6.41 10.40 0.03
CA MET A 90 7.76 10.72 0.55
C MET A 90 7.68 11.38 1.93
N ALA A 91 6.81 12.38 2.10
CA ALA A 91 6.63 13.07 3.40
C ALA A 91 6.10 12.12 4.50
N PHE A 92 5.25 11.16 4.14
CA PHE A 92 4.75 10.14 5.06
C PHE A 92 5.88 9.17 5.45
N ILE A 93 6.71 8.71 4.51
CA ILE A 93 7.90 7.87 4.77
C ILE A 93 8.83 8.59 5.74
N ASP A 94 9.21 9.84 5.46
CA ASP A 94 10.08 10.64 6.31
C ASP A 94 9.50 10.83 7.72
N THR A 95 8.17 10.96 7.81
CA THR A 95 7.47 11.05 9.09
C THR A 95 7.55 9.73 9.85
N CYS A 96 7.41 8.58 9.17
CA CYS A 96 7.57 7.27 9.79
C CYS A 96 9.00 7.07 10.33
N VAL A 97 10.02 7.50 9.60
CA VAL A 97 11.42 7.48 10.06
C VAL A 97 11.56 8.33 11.34
N ARG A 98 11.14 9.60 11.31
CA ARG A 98 11.23 10.51 12.47
C ARG A 98 10.46 10.03 13.70
N MET A 99 9.34 9.34 13.50
CA MET A 99 8.48 8.80 14.57
C MET A 99 8.88 7.38 15.01
N ASN A 100 9.99 6.85 14.46
CA ASN A 100 10.55 5.54 14.79
C ASN A 100 9.57 4.37 14.53
N ALA A 101 8.74 4.48 13.48
CA ALA A 101 8.05 3.35 12.91
C ALA A 101 9.08 2.49 12.16
N ARG A 102 9.17 1.19 12.50
CA ARG A 102 10.26 0.35 11.97
C ARG A 102 9.89 -0.41 10.72
N ARG A 103 8.63 -0.82 10.60
CA ARG A 103 8.11 -1.64 9.49
C ARG A 103 7.24 -0.79 8.57
N PHE A 104 7.49 -0.84 7.27
CA PHE A 104 6.71 -0.08 6.28
C PHE A 104 6.32 -0.98 5.12
N VAL A 105 5.03 -1.08 4.82
CA VAL A 105 4.53 -1.82 3.66
C VAL A 105 3.86 -0.85 2.69
N MET A 106 4.38 -0.78 1.46
CA MET A 106 3.91 0.12 0.41
C MET A 106 3.03 -0.64 -0.58
N LEU A 107 1.83 -0.12 -0.82
CA LEU A 107 1.04 -0.48 -1.99
C LEU A 107 1.57 0.29 -3.20
N GLY A 108 2.43 -0.34 -3.94
CA GLY A 108 3.00 0.13 -5.20
C GLY A 108 2.07 -0.10 -6.39
N SER A 109 2.67 -0.31 -7.54
CA SER A 109 1.98 -0.69 -8.79
C SER A 109 2.94 -1.46 -9.69
N ILE A 110 2.44 -2.42 -10.42
CA ILE A 110 3.16 -3.04 -11.54
C ILE A 110 3.59 -1.97 -12.56
N ALA A 111 4.62 -2.21 -13.34
CA ALA A 111 5.18 -1.30 -14.36
C ALA A 111 5.88 -0.02 -13.84
N VAL A 112 6.05 0.14 -12.56
CA VAL A 112 6.66 1.36 -11.98
C VAL A 112 8.09 1.59 -12.51
N ASP A 113 8.89 0.55 -12.66
CA ASP A 113 10.27 0.65 -13.17
C ASP A 113 10.36 0.70 -14.70
N LYS A 114 9.31 0.25 -15.39
CA LYS A 114 9.23 0.17 -16.85
C LYS A 114 7.84 0.68 -17.31
N PRO A 115 7.60 2.01 -17.26
CA PRO A 115 6.29 2.58 -17.61
C PRO A 115 5.76 2.17 -18.98
N GLU A 116 6.66 1.89 -19.93
CA GLU A 116 6.34 1.45 -21.28
C GLU A 116 5.63 0.08 -21.34
N ARG A 117 5.66 -0.70 -20.27
CA ARG A 117 4.89 -1.95 -20.14
C ARG A 117 3.38 -1.71 -20.00
N GLY A 118 3.00 -0.52 -19.56
CA GLY A 118 1.61 -0.17 -19.29
C GLY A 118 1.06 0.93 -20.23
N PRO A 119 -0.23 1.29 -20.09
CA PRO A 119 -0.86 2.31 -20.88
C PRO A 119 -0.15 3.67 -20.76
N GLU A 120 0.04 4.36 -21.88
CA GLU A 120 0.68 5.68 -21.94
C GLU A 120 0.01 6.70 -21.01
N SER A 121 -1.31 6.66 -20.93
CA SER A 121 -2.10 7.52 -20.03
C SER A 121 -1.73 7.39 -18.55
N LEU A 122 -1.09 6.28 -18.14
CA LEU A 122 -0.63 6.01 -16.76
C LEU A 122 0.86 6.26 -16.56
N HIS A 123 1.62 6.63 -17.59
CA HIS A 123 3.08 6.82 -17.45
C HIS A 123 3.43 7.88 -16.39
N HIS A 124 2.65 8.96 -16.26
CA HIS A 124 2.85 9.96 -15.22
C HIS A 124 2.67 9.37 -13.81
N TYR A 125 1.67 8.50 -13.64
CA TYR A 125 1.40 7.80 -12.39
C TYR A 125 2.53 6.83 -12.04
N PHE A 126 2.97 6.00 -12.99
CA PHE A 126 4.08 5.08 -12.76
C PHE A 126 5.37 5.81 -12.36
N ARG A 127 5.69 6.95 -13.03
CA ARG A 127 6.85 7.78 -12.68
C ARG A 127 6.74 8.34 -11.26
N ALA A 128 5.59 8.83 -10.85
CA ALA A 128 5.36 9.34 -9.50
C ALA A 128 5.56 8.25 -8.44
N LYS A 129 4.99 7.05 -8.68
CA LYS A 129 5.18 5.88 -7.81
C LYS A 129 6.65 5.43 -7.76
N ALA A 130 7.36 5.43 -8.90
CA ALA A 130 8.78 5.09 -8.94
C ALA A 130 9.64 5.99 -8.05
N VAL A 131 9.33 7.29 -7.99
CA VAL A 131 10.04 8.22 -7.10
C VAL A 131 9.77 7.87 -5.63
N ALA A 132 8.53 7.58 -5.27
CA ALA A 132 8.17 7.19 -3.91
C ALA A 132 8.81 5.85 -3.50
N ASP A 133 8.81 4.85 -4.40
CA ASP A 133 9.43 3.55 -4.17
C ASP A 133 10.94 3.70 -3.88
N ARG A 134 11.68 4.45 -4.72
CA ARG A 134 13.11 4.74 -4.50
C ARG A 134 13.38 5.49 -3.20
N HIS A 135 12.51 6.44 -2.84
CA HIS A 135 12.62 7.17 -1.57
C HIS A 135 12.46 6.23 -0.37
N LEU A 136 11.49 5.30 -0.44
CA LEU A 136 11.30 4.29 0.59
C LEU A 136 12.50 3.34 0.69
N GLN A 137 13.01 2.86 -0.43
CA GLN A 137 14.21 2.00 -0.47
C GLN A 137 15.44 2.65 0.17
N ALA A 138 15.58 3.98 0.05
CA ALA A 138 16.68 4.75 0.64
C ALA A 138 16.43 5.20 2.09
N SER A 139 15.26 4.93 2.67
CA SER A 139 14.82 5.50 3.95
C SER A 139 15.43 4.87 5.20
N GLY A 140 16.00 3.66 5.08
CA GLY A 140 16.47 2.85 6.21
C GLY A 140 15.36 2.15 7.00
N LEU A 141 14.10 2.20 6.54
CA LEU A 141 13.00 1.43 7.13
C LEU A 141 13.07 -0.03 6.68
N ASN A 142 12.62 -0.96 7.52
CA ASN A 142 12.34 -2.34 7.11
C ASN A 142 11.13 -2.32 6.18
N TYR A 143 11.34 -2.07 4.90
CA TYR A 143 10.26 -1.90 3.93
C TYR A 143 9.89 -3.20 3.21
N THR A 144 8.66 -3.24 2.68
CA THR A 144 8.22 -4.10 1.58
C THR A 144 7.42 -3.26 0.59
N ILE A 145 7.69 -3.42 -0.70
CA ILE A 145 6.92 -2.77 -1.77
C ILE A 145 6.17 -3.85 -2.55
N VAL A 146 4.86 -3.86 -2.41
CA VAL A 146 3.96 -4.77 -3.12
C VAL A 146 3.42 -4.06 -4.35
N ARG A 147 3.69 -4.58 -5.53
CA ARG A 147 3.31 -3.98 -6.82
C ARG A 147 2.23 -4.81 -7.52
N PRO A 148 0.95 -4.63 -7.18
CA PRO A 148 -0.12 -5.37 -7.82
C PRO A 148 -0.39 -4.91 -9.24
N GLY A 149 -0.97 -5.81 -10.03
CA GLY A 149 -1.61 -5.51 -11.30
C GLY A 149 -2.92 -4.73 -11.14
N PHE A 150 -3.84 -4.87 -12.10
CA PHE A 150 -5.14 -4.17 -12.06
C PHE A 150 -6.01 -4.70 -10.92
N LEU A 151 -6.46 -3.79 -10.07
CA LEU A 151 -7.24 -4.12 -8.88
C LEU A 151 -8.71 -4.36 -9.22
N THR A 152 -9.25 -5.52 -8.82
CA THR A 152 -10.68 -5.85 -8.94
C THR A 152 -11.38 -5.83 -7.58
N ASN A 153 -12.73 -5.81 -7.61
CA ASN A 153 -13.57 -5.86 -6.39
C ASN A 153 -14.19 -7.25 -6.18
N GLU A 154 -13.74 -8.24 -6.92
CA GLU A 154 -14.16 -9.61 -6.71
C GLU A 154 -13.69 -10.14 -5.35
N PRO A 155 -14.33 -11.17 -4.80
CA PRO A 155 -13.83 -11.87 -3.60
C PRO A 155 -12.39 -12.35 -3.79
N GLY A 156 -11.62 -12.36 -2.71
CA GLY A 156 -10.26 -12.89 -2.70
C GLY A 156 -10.22 -14.36 -3.09
N THR A 157 -9.18 -14.74 -3.81
CA THR A 157 -8.96 -16.14 -4.21
C THR A 157 -8.03 -16.87 -3.23
N GLY A 158 -7.29 -16.12 -2.41
CA GLY A 158 -6.27 -16.66 -1.50
C GLY A 158 -5.02 -17.15 -2.22
N ALA A 159 -4.91 -16.94 -3.55
CA ALA A 159 -3.80 -17.43 -4.37
C ALA A 159 -3.29 -16.34 -5.33
N ILE A 160 -1.97 -16.26 -5.49
CA ILE A 160 -1.28 -15.24 -6.27
C ILE A 160 -0.11 -15.84 -7.06
N THR A 161 0.36 -15.09 -8.04
CA THR A 161 1.68 -15.23 -8.65
C THR A 161 2.51 -14.00 -8.30
N THR A 162 3.75 -14.19 -7.86
CA THR A 162 4.70 -13.12 -7.55
C THR A 162 5.93 -13.23 -8.44
N GLY A 163 6.61 -12.11 -8.68
CA GLY A 163 7.87 -12.06 -9.43
C GLY A 163 8.44 -10.65 -9.47
N ASP A 164 9.69 -10.53 -9.93
CA ASP A 164 10.35 -9.22 -10.11
C ASP A 164 9.81 -8.47 -11.33
N ASP A 165 9.45 -9.23 -12.37
CA ASP A 165 8.89 -8.72 -13.64
C ASP A 165 7.94 -9.79 -14.22
N LEU A 166 6.65 -9.52 -14.20
CA LEU A 166 5.62 -10.43 -14.71
C LEU A 166 5.29 -10.22 -16.19
N GLY A 167 6.14 -9.48 -16.91
CA GLY A 167 6.05 -9.33 -18.37
C GLY A 167 5.13 -8.20 -18.84
N PRO A 168 4.75 -8.17 -20.12
CA PRO A 168 3.88 -7.15 -20.70
C PRO A 168 2.50 -7.14 -20.03
N ILE A 169 2.01 -5.95 -19.67
CA ILE A 169 0.80 -5.80 -18.86
C ILE A 169 -0.45 -5.80 -19.73
N ALA A 170 -1.36 -6.72 -19.45
CA ALA A 170 -2.73 -6.73 -19.99
C ALA A 170 -3.72 -6.90 -18.84
N LYS A 171 -4.84 -6.17 -18.88
CA LYS A 171 -5.82 -6.19 -17.78
C LYS A 171 -6.40 -7.58 -17.55
N GLU A 172 -6.57 -8.35 -18.60
CA GLU A 172 -7.14 -9.70 -18.58
C GLU A 172 -6.27 -10.71 -17.84
N THR A 173 -4.95 -10.56 -17.93
CA THR A 173 -3.97 -11.49 -17.35
C THR A 173 -3.28 -10.95 -16.09
N HIS A 174 -3.27 -9.62 -15.91
CA HIS A 174 -2.58 -8.96 -14.79
C HIS A 174 -3.56 -8.32 -13.80
N SER A 175 -4.68 -8.97 -13.52
CA SER A 175 -5.63 -8.54 -12.48
C SER A 175 -5.37 -9.27 -11.16
N VAL A 176 -5.74 -8.62 -10.05
CA VAL A 176 -5.73 -9.20 -8.72
C VAL A 176 -6.81 -8.55 -7.86
N THR A 177 -7.38 -9.29 -6.91
CA THR A 177 -8.43 -8.75 -6.05
C THR A 177 -7.84 -7.83 -4.98
N ARG A 178 -8.59 -6.78 -4.60
CA ARG A 178 -8.19 -5.92 -3.48
C ARG A 178 -8.08 -6.70 -2.17
N GLU A 179 -8.85 -7.76 -2.03
CA GLU A 179 -8.83 -8.60 -0.85
C GLU A 179 -7.52 -9.39 -0.74
N ASP A 180 -7.04 -10.00 -1.84
CA ASP A 180 -5.76 -10.68 -1.88
C ASP A 180 -4.59 -9.70 -1.67
N VAL A 181 -4.67 -8.51 -2.28
CA VAL A 181 -3.68 -7.45 -2.05
C VAL A 181 -3.65 -7.01 -0.59
N ALA A 182 -4.81 -6.78 0.03
CA ALA A 182 -4.88 -6.39 1.43
C ALA A 182 -4.32 -7.49 2.35
N ARG A 183 -4.59 -8.76 2.05
CA ARG A 183 -4.00 -9.90 2.76
C ARG A 183 -2.48 -9.87 2.69
N VAL A 184 -1.90 -9.73 1.50
CA VAL A 184 -0.45 -9.65 1.31
C VAL A 184 0.16 -8.47 2.08
N LEU A 185 -0.47 -7.28 2.03
CA LEU A 185 0.01 -6.11 2.77
C LEU A 185 0.06 -6.34 4.29
N VAL A 186 -0.95 -7.03 4.83
CA VAL A 186 -1.02 -7.34 6.27
C VAL A 186 -0.04 -8.45 6.65
N ASP A 187 0.03 -9.52 5.88
CA ASP A 187 0.90 -10.67 6.16
C ASP A 187 2.38 -10.27 6.10
N CYS A 188 2.79 -9.40 5.17
CA CYS A 188 4.14 -8.85 5.10
C CYS A 188 4.59 -8.15 6.39
N LEU A 189 3.68 -7.65 7.22
CA LEU A 189 4.08 -7.00 8.48
C LEU A 189 4.84 -7.93 9.44
N ASN A 190 4.56 -9.22 9.38
CA ASN A 190 5.08 -10.23 10.29
C ASN A 190 6.08 -11.20 9.65
N LEU A 191 6.42 -11.02 8.36
CA LEU A 191 7.30 -11.89 7.60
C LEU A 191 8.64 -11.19 7.34
N ASP A 192 9.67 -11.58 8.09
CA ASP A 192 11.01 -10.97 8.01
C ASP A 192 11.68 -11.20 6.64
N ASN A 193 11.40 -12.32 5.96
CA ASN A 193 11.91 -12.59 4.63
C ASN A 193 11.36 -11.64 3.55
N THR A 194 10.33 -10.86 3.86
CA THR A 194 9.79 -9.83 2.96
C THR A 194 10.42 -8.43 3.19
N ILE A 195 11.31 -8.30 4.18
CA ILE A 195 12.05 -7.04 4.43
C ILE A 195 12.99 -6.77 3.27
N GLU A 196 13.02 -5.49 2.82
CA GLU A 196 13.79 -5.00 1.66
C GLU A 196 13.38 -5.65 0.34
N LYS A 197 12.20 -6.28 0.29
CA LYS A 197 11.67 -6.86 -0.94
C LYS A 197 10.75 -5.89 -1.69
N THR A 198 10.89 -5.94 -3.01
CA THR A 198 9.98 -5.30 -3.97
C THR A 198 9.57 -6.38 -4.96
N PHE A 199 8.28 -6.61 -5.13
CA PHE A 199 7.79 -7.64 -6.04
C PHE A 199 6.46 -7.26 -6.67
N GLU A 200 6.26 -7.70 -7.91
CA GLU A 200 4.98 -7.62 -8.59
C GLU A 200 4.08 -8.78 -8.14
N MET A 201 2.76 -8.57 -8.13
CA MET A 201 1.79 -9.61 -7.84
C MET A 201 0.54 -9.51 -8.72
N ILE A 202 0.07 -10.65 -9.14
CA ILE A 202 -1.19 -10.82 -9.90
C ILE A 202 -1.96 -12.01 -9.33
N ARG A 203 -3.21 -12.21 -9.78
CA ARG A 203 -3.94 -13.45 -9.52
C ARG A 203 -3.14 -14.64 -10.02
N GLY A 204 -3.11 -15.72 -9.24
CA GLY A 204 -2.36 -16.92 -9.57
C GLY A 204 -2.94 -18.16 -8.89
N GLU A 205 -2.13 -19.21 -8.80
CA GLU A 205 -2.53 -20.51 -8.24
C GLU A 205 -1.76 -20.86 -6.95
N THR A 206 -0.70 -20.10 -6.62
CA THR A 206 0.08 -20.36 -5.40
C THR A 206 -0.59 -19.71 -4.20
N PRO A 207 -0.89 -20.46 -3.13
CA PRO A 207 -1.42 -19.88 -1.90
C PRO A 207 -0.58 -18.71 -1.41
N ILE A 208 -1.22 -17.63 -0.95
CA ILE A 208 -0.53 -16.38 -0.56
C ILE A 208 0.60 -16.66 0.45
N ALA A 209 0.34 -17.51 1.45
CA ALA A 209 1.33 -17.84 2.47
C ALA A 209 2.59 -18.51 1.88
N ASP A 210 2.43 -19.35 0.87
CA ASP A 210 3.54 -20.06 0.22
C ASP A 210 4.29 -19.13 -0.75
N ALA A 211 3.56 -18.31 -1.50
CA ALA A 211 4.15 -17.29 -2.38
C ALA A 211 5.01 -16.30 -1.59
N LEU A 212 4.54 -15.84 -0.42
CA LEU A 212 5.30 -14.92 0.42
C LEU A 212 6.51 -15.57 1.09
N LYS A 213 6.45 -16.86 1.44
CA LYS A 213 7.61 -17.60 1.99
C LYS A 213 8.73 -17.79 0.97
N ALA A 214 8.39 -17.80 -0.33
CA ALA A 214 9.32 -18.01 -1.41
C ALA A 214 10.10 -16.74 -1.84
N LEU A 215 9.76 -15.55 -1.31
CA LEU A 215 10.46 -14.29 -1.55
C LEU A 215 11.80 -14.22 -0.80
#